data_c66ac54fdd490f90ae8510b1c5819809
#
_entry.id   c66ac54fdd490f90ae8510b1c5819809
#
_cell.length_a   1.000
_cell.length_b   1.000
_cell.length_c   1.000
_cell.angle_alpha   90.00
_cell.angle_beta   90.00
_cell.angle_gamma   90.00
#
_symmetry.space_group_name_H-M   'P 1'
#
loop_
_entity.id
_entity.type
_entity.pdbx_description
1 polymer ?
#
loop_
_entity_poly.entity_id
_entity_poly.type
_entity_poly.pdbx_seq_one_letter_code
_entity_poly.pdbx_strand_id
1 'polypeptide(L)'
;MSNSGVRKVRRRVRWGRLLTIIGILVVAGGALWVHHALSYQGAFASQVEKKNPPAFRHRITILLLGNALSIINGQDQTNPYVRDRTDTMMLVSINPRTDQVSVLSIPRDSQVEIPHVGLTKINEANYFGGPQLAVRLVEATLHVPVDYYAETTMWNFEKIINSLGGLTVDVTQPMHYGGVGNPLDINLSPGVQHLNGQQVLEYVRFRAEPLGDISRIQQQQYIVRLILRKLLTPRYITHLPAVVGMLRQDIVYTNLTTAQMLALALMATHVKLGAVRYGTLPGHPTQAVDPYMHVRLDYWVLDTNLIPLMVQEYVLQAPLTPAVRHHIQIIVKSGTGSLAPAEQVAAWLRGQGYTVTAVLWGNTHTATQNTILDFTGDKYLAGRMAAALGPPGATVVTESPYHDYPGLDMEITVGSDLHLNTKAKT
;
A
#
# COMPACT_ATOMS: atom_id res chain seq x y z
N MET A 1 -64.74 -40.32 -55.98
CA MET A 1 -64.25 -39.23 -55.10
C MET A 1 -63.45 -39.88 -53.98
N SER A 2 -62.11 -39.88 -54.12
CA SER A 2 -61.17 -40.55 -53.21
C SER A 2 -60.55 -39.53 -52.29
N ASN A 3 -60.72 -39.70 -50.98
CA ASN A 3 -60.18 -38.80 -49.97
C ASN A 3 -58.98 -39.45 -49.39
N SER A 4 -57.77 -38.97 -49.83
CA SER A 4 -56.51 -39.44 -49.34
C SER A 4 -56.10 -38.72 -48.03
N GLY A 5 -56.31 -39.42 -46.90
CA GLY A 5 -55.87 -38.95 -45.55
C GLY A 5 -54.38 -39.00 -45.36
N VAL A 6 -53.74 -37.83 -45.31
CA VAL A 6 -52.35 -37.72 -44.94
C VAL A 6 -52.19 -37.90 -43.43
N ARG A 7 -51.59 -39.03 -42.98
CA ARG A 7 -51.24 -39.30 -41.59
C ARG A 7 -49.97 -38.46 -41.23
N LYS A 8 -50.13 -37.41 -40.42
CA LYS A 8 -49.02 -36.70 -39.74
C LYS A 8 -48.42 -37.60 -38.69
N VAL A 9 -47.22 -38.13 -38.95
CA VAL A 9 -46.42 -38.84 -37.97
C VAL A 9 -45.78 -37.80 -37.01
N ARG A 10 -46.35 -37.64 -35.81
CA ARG A 10 -45.74 -36.88 -34.73
C ARG A 10 -44.54 -37.68 -34.18
N ARG A 11 -43.32 -37.32 -34.57
CA ARG A 11 -42.09 -37.79 -33.90
C ARG A 11 -42.07 -37.24 -32.47
N ARG A 12 -42.33 -38.09 -31.47
CA ARG A 12 -42.09 -37.76 -30.07
C ARG A 12 -40.58 -37.66 -29.83
N VAL A 13 -40.06 -36.43 -29.68
CA VAL A 13 -38.68 -36.20 -29.23
C VAL A 13 -38.58 -36.79 -27.81
N ARG A 14 -37.71 -37.76 -27.65
CA ARG A 14 -37.42 -38.39 -26.33
C ARG A 14 -36.54 -37.46 -25.54
N TRP A 15 -37.13 -36.48 -24.86
CA TRP A 15 -36.48 -35.47 -24.04
C TRP A 15 -35.48 -36.03 -23.03
N GLY A 16 -35.74 -37.22 -22.45
CA GLY A 16 -34.83 -37.90 -21.54
C GLY A 16 -33.48 -38.24 -22.19
N ARG A 17 -33.47 -38.70 -23.47
CA ARG A 17 -32.22 -38.98 -24.18
C ARG A 17 -31.48 -37.72 -24.56
N LEU A 18 -32.18 -36.63 -24.87
CA LEU A 18 -31.57 -35.33 -25.16
C LEU A 18 -30.88 -34.74 -23.92
N LEU A 19 -31.57 -34.79 -22.76
CA LEU A 19 -31.00 -34.33 -21.48
C LEU A 19 -29.80 -35.16 -21.02
N THR A 20 -29.80 -36.48 -21.26
CA THR A 20 -28.66 -37.35 -20.95
C THR A 20 -27.43 -37.01 -21.83
N ILE A 21 -27.68 -36.74 -23.14
CA ILE A 21 -26.58 -36.34 -24.07
C ILE A 21 -26.03 -34.98 -23.68
N ILE A 22 -26.88 -34.01 -23.33
CA ILE A 22 -26.43 -32.69 -22.86
C ILE A 22 -25.63 -32.83 -21.53
N GLY A 23 -26.09 -33.65 -20.59
CA GLY A 23 -25.36 -33.93 -19.35
C GLY A 23 -23.98 -34.53 -19.61
N ILE A 24 -23.87 -35.51 -20.52
CA ILE A 24 -22.60 -36.13 -20.91
C ILE A 24 -21.68 -35.09 -21.58
N LEU A 25 -22.20 -34.22 -22.45
CA LEU A 25 -21.42 -33.17 -23.10
C LEU A 25 -20.93 -32.10 -22.12
N VAL A 26 -21.74 -31.75 -21.12
CA VAL A 26 -21.32 -30.82 -20.05
C VAL A 26 -20.22 -31.45 -19.17
N VAL A 27 -20.36 -32.73 -18.80
CA VAL A 27 -19.34 -33.46 -18.01
C VAL A 27 -18.08 -33.68 -18.83
N ALA A 28 -18.19 -34.06 -20.10
CA ALA A 28 -17.03 -34.24 -20.98
C ALA A 28 -16.34 -32.90 -21.32
N GLY A 29 -17.12 -31.84 -21.56
CA GLY A 29 -16.59 -30.49 -21.75
C GLY A 29 -15.91 -29.96 -20.49
N GLY A 30 -16.50 -30.19 -19.31
CA GLY A 30 -15.89 -29.89 -18.01
C GLY A 30 -14.61 -30.67 -17.77
N ALA A 31 -14.59 -31.98 -18.06
CA ALA A 31 -13.39 -32.82 -17.94
C ALA A 31 -12.29 -32.43 -18.94
N LEU A 32 -12.65 -32.09 -20.19
CA LEU A 32 -11.70 -31.57 -21.18
C LEU A 32 -11.16 -30.20 -20.80
N TRP A 33 -11.98 -29.33 -20.22
CA TRP A 33 -11.53 -28.03 -19.70
C TRP A 33 -10.61 -28.20 -18.50
N VAL A 34 -10.93 -29.09 -17.57
CA VAL A 34 -10.07 -29.42 -16.42
C VAL A 34 -8.76 -30.08 -16.90
N HIS A 35 -8.83 -30.99 -17.85
CA HIS A 35 -7.64 -31.62 -18.44
C HIS A 35 -6.76 -30.58 -19.19
N HIS A 36 -7.37 -29.68 -19.94
CA HIS A 36 -6.65 -28.58 -20.62
C HIS A 36 -6.03 -27.63 -19.61
N ALA A 37 -6.74 -27.25 -18.55
CA ALA A 37 -6.23 -26.41 -17.46
C ALA A 37 -5.07 -27.10 -16.73
N LEU A 38 -5.18 -28.41 -16.45
CA LEU A 38 -4.13 -29.22 -15.79
C LEU A 38 -2.92 -29.46 -16.71
N SER A 39 -3.12 -29.65 -18.01
CA SER A 39 -2.01 -29.80 -18.96
C SER A 39 -1.28 -28.47 -19.23
N TYR A 40 -1.98 -27.34 -19.17
CA TYR A 40 -1.36 -26.02 -19.20
C TYR A 40 -0.54 -25.75 -17.92
N GLN A 41 -1.03 -26.20 -16.75
CA GLN A 41 -0.29 -26.19 -15.50
C GLN A 41 0.94 -27.10 -15.55
N GLY A 42 0.80 -28.30 -16.13
CA GLY A 42 1.92 -29.24 -16.28
C GLY A 42 3.04 -28.73 -17.19
N ALA A 43 2.71 -28.07 -18.29
CA ALA A 43 3.70 -27.48 -19.20
C ALA A 43 4.41 -26.27 -18.57
N PHE A 44 3.72 -25.44 -17.79
CA PHE A 44 4.29 -24.31 -17.07
C PHE A 44 5.04 -24.76 -15.81
N ALA A 45 4.48 -25.71 -15.05
CA ALA A 45 5.14 -26.33 -13.89
C ALA A 45 6.43 -27.06 -14.31
N SER A 46 6.45 -27.74 -15.46
CA SER A 46 7.66 -28.41 -15.97
C SER A 46 8.75 -27.42 -16.43
N GLN A 47 8.40 -26.21 -16.87
CA GLN A 47 9.36 -25.14 -17.10
C GLN A 47 9.88 -24.50 -15.82
N VAL A 48 9.03 -24.42 -14.79
CA VAL A 48 9.38 -23.88 -13.46
C VAL A 48 10.15 -24.94 -12.64
N GLU A 49 9.79 -26.22 -12.75
CA GLU A 49 10.44 -27.33 -12.05
C GLU A 49 11.87 -27.60 -12.55
N LYS A 50 12.18 -27.26 -13.80
CA LYS A 50 13.54 -27.32 -14.35
C LYS A 50 14.50 -26.23 -13.85
N LYS A 51 13.97 -25.15 -13.24
CA LYS A 51 14.72 -24.16 -12.47
C LYS A 51 13.93 -23.94 -11.20
N ASN A 52 14.36 -24.55 -10.08
CA ASN A 52 13.82 -24.21 -8.76
C ASN A 52 13.69 -22.67 -8.70
N PRO A 53 12.48 -22.12 -8.43
CA PRO A 53 12.38 -20.69 -8.26
C PRO A 53 13.41 -20.28 -7.21
N PRO A 54 14.16 -19.19 -7.42
CA PRO A 54 15.19 -18.77 -6.48
C PRO A 54 14.53 -18.62 -5.12
N ALA A 55 14.91 -19.47 -4.17
CA ALA A 55 14.42 -19.35 -2.81
C ALA A 55 15.01 -18.08 -2.23
N PHE A 56 14.18 -17.08 -2.01
CA PHE A 56 14.59 -15.87 -1.31
C PHE A 56 14.94 -16.24 0.14
N ARG A 57 16.23 -16.18 0.49
CA ARG A 57 16.72 -16.56 1.83
C ARG A 57 16.87 -15.35 2.75
N HIS A 58 16.92 -14.16 2.17
CA HIS A 58 17.11 -12.89 2.87
C HIS A 58 15.92 -11.99 2.60
N ARG A 59 15.76 -10.96 3.44
CA ARG A 59 14.80 -9.89 3.20
C ARG A 59 15.01 -9.33 1.80
N ILE A 60 13.92 -9.02 1.13
CA ILE A 60 13.89 -8.39 -0.18
C ILE A 60 13.08 -7.11 -0.12
N THR A 61 13.53 -6.14 -0.88
CA THR A 61 12.87 -4.84 -1.05
C THR A 61 12.48 -4.65 -2.51
N ILE A 62 11.24 -4.20 -2.74
CA ILE A 62 10.69 -3.99 -4.07
C ILE A 62 10.10 -2.59 -4.13
N LEU A 63 10.61 -1.74 -5.02
CA LEU A 63 10.02 -0.42 -5.27
C LEU A 63 8.92 -0.55 -6.32
N LEU A 64 7.69 -0.27 -5.90
CA LEU A 64 6.53 -0.19 -6.78
C LEU A 64 6.36 1.25 -7.25
N LEU A 65 6.25 1.43 -8.57
CA LEU A 65 6.11 2.72 -9.22
C LEU A 65 4.83 2.73 -10.07
N GLY A 66 3.99 3.73 -9.87
CA GLY A 66 2.80 3.99 -10.69
C GLY A 66 2.95 5.30 -11.43
N ASN A 67 3.03 5.25 -12.77
CA ASN A 67 3.18 6.43 -13.61
C ASN A 67 1.88 7.21 -13.74
N ALA A 68 2.00 8.54 -13.75
CA ALA A 68 0.94 9.42 -14.16
C ALA A 68 0.67 9.29 -15.68
N LEU A 69 -0.56 9.58 -16.10
CA LEU A 69 -0.85 9.79 -17.51
C LEU A 69 -0.40 11.19 -17.89
N SER A 70 0.60 11.28 -18.76
CA SER A 70 0.91 12.57 -19.40
C SER A 70 -0.07 12.82 -20.52
N ILE A 71 -0.91 13.81 -20.37
CA ILE A 71 -1.66 14.41 -21.47
C ILE A 71 -0.78 15.48 -22.08
N ILE A 72 -0.08 15.17 -23.18
CA ILE A 72 0.66 16.15 -23.96
C ILE A 72 -0.23 16.61 -25.12
N ASN A 73 -0.50 17.90 -25.19
CA ASN A 73 -1.30 18.54 -26.25
C ASN A 73 -2.72 17.94 -26.45
N GLY A 74 -3.38 17.51 -25.36
CA GLY A 74 -4.74 16.95 -25.43
C GLY A 74 -4.82 15.54 -26.05
N GLN A 75 -3.68 14.92 -26.35
CA GLN A 75 -3.62 13.52 -26.78
C GLN A 75 -3.14 12.65 -25.64
N ASP A 76 -3.89 11.58 -25.39
CA ASP A 76 -3.54 10.54 -24.44
C ASP A 76 -2.29 9.81 -24.96
N GLN A 77 -1.14 10.06 -24.31
CA GLN A 77 0.11 9.39 -24.63
C GLN A 77 0.10 7.99 -24.00
N THR A 78 -0.69 7.09 -24.57
CA THR A 78 -0.72 5.67 -24.16
C THR A 78 0.55 4.92 -24.53
N ASN A 79 1.60 5.62 -25.01
CA ASN A 79 2.88 5.01 -25.32
C ASN A 79 3.56 4.58 -23.99
N PRO A 80 3.66 3.29 -23.67
CA PRO A 80 4.27 2.81 -22.44
C PRO A 80 5.76 3.13 -22.32
N TYR A 81 6.40 3.60 -23.40
CA TYR A 81 7.82 3.96 -23.43
C TYR A 81 8.08 5.45 -23.19
N VAL A 82 7.03 6.27 -23.06
CA VAL A 82 7.20 7.67 -22.63
C VAL A 82 7.42 7.67 -21.14
N ARG A 83 8.60 8.14 -20.71
CA ARG A 83 8.91 8.33 -19.29
C ARG A 83 8.04 9.46 -18.74
N ASP A 84 7.39 9.20 -17.63
CA ASP A 84 6.53 10.16 -16.95
C ASP A 84 6.81 10.18 -15.45
N ARG A 85 6.26 11.19 -14.78
CA ARG A 85 6.30 11.30 -13.31
C ARG A 85 5.57 10.13 -12.66
N THR A 86 6.02 9.72 -11.49
CA THR A 86 5.35 8.69 -10.71
C THR A 86 4.38 9.30 -9.70
N ASP A 87 3.09 8.97 -9.79
CA ASP A 87 2.08 9.37 -8.81
C ASP A 87 2.02 8.45 -7.58
N THR A 88 2.59 7.26 -7.70
CA THR A 88 2.67 6.28 -6.62
C THR A 88 4.09 5.76 -6.50
N MET A 89 4.64 5.84 -5.29
CA MET A 89 5.94 5.27 -4.94
C MET A 89 5.81 4.54 -3.61
N MET A 90 5.99 3.21 -3.62
CA MET A 90 5.86 2.36 -2.43
C MET A 90 7.03 1.38 -2.36
N LEU A 91 7.76 1.38 -1.25
CA LEU A 91 8.77 0.36 -0.97
C LEU A 91 8.13 -0.79 -0.19
N VAL A 92 8.07 -1.95 -0.81
CA VAL A 92 7.58 -3.19 -0.18
C VAL A 92 8.79 -3.95 0.36
N SER A 93 8.78 -4.26 1.65
CA SER A 93 9.77 -5.13 2.29
C SER A 93 9.13 -6.46 2.67
N ILE A 94 9.76 -7.56 2.27
CA ILE A 94 9.30 -8.92 2.52
C ILE A 94 10.41 -9.69 3.23
N ASN A 95 10.11 -10.23 4.41
CA ASN A 95 11.03 -11.09 5.14
C ASN A 95 10.59 -12.56 5.01
N PRO A 96 11.27 -13.37 4.19
CA PRO A 96 10.87 -14.75 3.93
C PRO A 96 11.04 -15.70 5.12
N ARG A 97 11.76 -15.27 6.18
CA ARG A 97 11.96 -16.08 7.38
C ARG A 97 10.84 -15.93 8.41
N THR A 98 10.15 -14.81 8.38
CA THR A 98 9.11 -14.46 9.35
C THR A 98 7.75 -14.25 8.73
N ASP A 99 7.64 -14.37 7.39
CA ASP A 99 6.47 -14.06 6.56
C ASP A 99 5.93 -12.64 6.80
N GLN A 100 6.79 -11.74 7.30
CA GLN A 100 6.43 -10.34 7.52
C GLN A 100 6.52 -9.57 6.21
N VAL A 101 5.50 -8.76 5.99
CA VAL A 101 5.44 -7.82 4.85
C VAL A 101 5.11 -6.44 5.38
N SER A 102 5.78 -5.44 4.84
CA SER A 102 5.48 -4.04 5.10
C SER A 102 5.54 -3.22 3.82
N VAL A 103 4.79 -2.15 3.79
CA VAL A 103 4.69 -1.20 2.69
C VAL A 103 4.96 0.18 3.24
N LEU A 104 6.02 0.82 2.78
CA LEU A 104 6.39 2.18 3.10
C LEU A 104 6.12 3.07 1.89
N SER A 105 5.11 3.93 2.00
CA SER A 105 4.81 4.91 0.95
C SER A 105 5.75 6.09 1.04
N ILE A 106 6.24 6.52 -0.13
CA ILE A 106 7.09 7.70 -0.29
C ILE A 106 6.21 8.76 -0.94
N PRO A 107 5.93 9.88 -0.26
CA PRO A 107 5.16 10.96 -0.86
C PRO A 107 5.83 11.43 -2.17
N ARG A 108 5.07 11.48 -3.24
CA ARG A 108 5.59 11.79 -4.60
C ARG A 108 6.23 13.17 -4.70
N ASP A 109 5.75 14.09 -3.86
CA ASP A 109 6.23 15.47 -3.81
C ASP A 109 7.41 15.66 -2.84
N SER A 110 8.00 14.54 -2.33
CA SER A 110 9.18 14.58 -1.47
C SER A 110 10.31 15.32 -2.16
N GLN A 111 10.88 16.30 -1.46
CA GLN A 111 11.97 17.12 -1.97
C GLN A 111 13.28 16.35 -1.88
N VAL A 112 13.94 16.17 -3.01
CA VAL A 112 15.23 15.45 -3.13
C VAL A 112 16.11 16.14 -4.16
N GLU A 113 17.44 15.95 -4.02
CA GLU A 113 18.41 16.41 -5.01
C GLU A 113 18.48 15.41 -6.17
N ILE A 114 18.08 15.85 -7.37
CA ILE A 114 18.23 15.05 -8.60
C ILE A 114 19.51 15.50 -9.32
N PRO A 115 20.47 14.59 -9.59
CA PRO A 115 21.71 14.93 -10.28
C PRO A 115 21.45 15.65 -11.62
N HIS A 116 22.13 16.77 -11.83
CA HIS A 116 22.03 17.65 -12.99
C HIS A 116 20.69 18.40 -13.17
N VAL A 117 19.75 18.25 -12.22
CA VAL A 117 18.46 18.96 -12.22
C VAL A 117 18.35 19.90 -11.03
N GLY A 118 18.81 19.48 -9.85
CA GLY A 118 18.74 20.22 -8.61
C GLY A 118 17.67 19.71 -7.66
N LEU A 119 17.32 20.50 -6.65
CA LEU A 119 16.43 20.15 -5.58
C LEU A 119 14.97 20.23 -6.07
N THR A 120 14.36 19.08 -6.37
CA THR A 120 12.99 18.98 -6.91
C THR A 120 12.23 17.78 -6.33
N LYS A 121 11.08 17.41 -6.91
CA LYS A 121 10.23 16.31 -6.44
C LYS A 121 10.81 14.96 -6.82
N ILE A 122 10.75 14.00 -5.90
CA ILE A 122 11.25 12.64 -6.13
C ILE A 122 10.53 11.93 -7.29
N ASN A 123 9.26 12.27 -7.55
CA ASN A 123 8.49 11.68 -8.64
C ASN A 123 9.04 12.06 -10.04
N GLU A 124 9.81 13.13 -10.14
CA GLU A 124 10.45 13.55 -11.39
C GLU A 124 11.65 12.67 -11.75
N ALA A 125 12.17 11.89 -10.79
CA ALA A 125 13.25 10.95 -11.04
C ALA A 125 12.96 10.02 -12.21
N ASN A 126 11.72 9.51 -12.29
CA ASN A 126 11.32 8.61 -13.35
C ASN A 126 11.29 9.30 -14.73
N TYR A 127 10.89 10.55 -14.77
CA TYR A 127 10.92 11.37 -15.98
C TYR A 127 12.37 11.60 -16.49
N PHE A 128 13.29 11.97 -15.58
CA PHE A 128 14.67 12.30 -15.96
C PHE A 128 15.56 11.09 -16.20
N GLY A 129 15.38 10.01 -15.44
CA GLY A 129 16.31 8.86 -15.49
C GLY A 129 15.66 7.47 -15.41
N GLY A 130 14.33 7.40 -15.54
CA GLY A 130 13.58 6.14 -15.48
C GLY A 130 13.58 5.52 -14.08
N PRO A 131 13.05 4.29 -13.95
CA PRO A 131 12.91 3.61 -12.67
C PRO A 131 14.26 3.40 -11.95
N GLN A 132 15.37 3.31 -12.69
CA GLN A 132 16.70 3.16 -12.10
C GLN A 132 17.13 4.42 -11.33
N LEU A 133 16.79 5.63 -11.81
CA LEU A 133 17.06 6.85 -11.06
C LEU A 133 16.16 6.96 -9.84
N ALA A 134 14.87 6.59 -9.97
CA ALA A 134 13.96 6.52 -8.82
C ALA A 134 14.47 5.57 -7.74
N VAL A 135 14.96 4.38 -8.12
CA VAL A 135 15.61 3.43 -7.20
C VAL A 135 16.78 4.07 -6.47
N ARG A 136 17.74 4.66 -7.20
CA ARG A 136 18.92 5.29 -6.57
C ARG A 136 18.56 6.42 -5.59
N LEU A 137 17.54 7.22 -5.91
CA LEU A 137 17.10 8.29 -5.01
C LEU A 137 16.42 7.75 -3.76
N VAL A 138 15.62 6.67 -3.90
CA VAL A 138 15.02 5.98 -2.73
C VAL A 138 16.12 5.36 -1.86
N GLU A 139 17.12 4.70 -2.45
CA GLU A 139 18.27 4.17 -1.73
C GLU A 139 19.05 5.25 -1.00
N ALA A 140 19.30 6.39 -1.66
CA ALA A 140 19.99 7.53 -1.06
C ALA A 140 19.18 8.16 0.09
N THR A 141 17.85 8.23 -0.05
CA THR A 141 16.96 8.80 0.97
C THR A 141 16.83 7.90 2.20
N LEU A 142 16.70 6.59 1.99
CA LEU A 142 16.42 5.63 3.06
C LEU A 142 17.68 4.95 3.60
N HIS A 143 18.82 5.08 2.93
CA HIS A 143 20.09 4.40 3.24
C HIS A 143 19.97 2.87 3.31
N VAL A 144 19.10 2.31 2.46
CA VAL A 144 18.88 0.86 2.32
C VAL A 144 18.87 0.46 0.85
N PRO A 145 19.34 -0.74 0.49
CA PRO A 145 19.29 -1.21 -0.88
C PRO A 145 17.86 -1.49 -1.32
N VAL A 146 17.59 -1.30 -2.62
CA VAL A 146 16.36 -1.70 -3.30
C VAL A 146 16.69 -2.82 -4.29
N ASP A 147 16.29 -4.05 -3.96
CA ASP A 147 16.67 -5.24 -4.74
C ASP A 147 15.95 -5.29 -6.09
N TYR A 148 14.66 -4.94 -6.07
CA TYR A 148 13.80 -5.02 -7.24
C TYR A 148 12.93 -3.78 -7.38
N TYR A 149 12.44 -3.58 -8.60
CA TYR A 149 11.39 -2.60 -8.89
C TYR A 149 10.36 -3.15 -9.87
N ALA A 150 9.17 -2.61 -9.82
CA ALA A 150 8.11 -2.86 -10.78
C ALA A 150 7.35 -1.56 -11.05
N GLU A 151 7.23 -1.22 -12.32
CA GLU A 151 6.58 -0.01 -12.79
C GLU A 151 5.38 -0.36 -13.65
N THR A 152 4.25 0.30 -13.39
CA THR A 152 3.02 0.19 -14.17
C THR A 152 2.48 1.56 -14.51
N THR A 153 1.71 1.66 -15.59
CA THR A 153 0.95 2.86 -15.94
C THR A 153 -0.46 2.79 -15.36
N MET A 154 -1.16 3.93 -15.31
CA MET A 154 -2.57 3.96 -14.90
C MET A 154 -3.43 3.04 -15.79
N TRP A 155 -3.18 3.04 -17.09
CA TRP A 155 -3.87 2.17 -18.05
C TRP A 155 -3.67 0.67 -17.75
N ASN A 156 -2.44 0.28 -17.47
CA ASN A 156 -2.15 -1.11 -17.15
C ASN A 156 -2.65 -1.49 -15.75
N PHE A 157 -2.65 -0.56 -14.81
CA PHE A 157 -3.28 -0.76 -13.51
C PHE A 157 -4.79 -1.03 -13.65
N GLU A 158 -5.49 -0.25 -14.48
CA GLU A 158 -6.90 -0.50 -14.79
C GLU A 158 -7.11 -1.91 -15.36
N LYS A 159 -6.28 -2.34 -16.32
CA LYS A 159 -6.33 -3.70 -16.88
C LYS A 159 -6.09 -4.77 -15.82
N ILE A 160 -5.11 -4.59 -14.93
CA ILE A 160 -4.84 -5.49 -13.81
C ILE A 160 -6.11 -5.66 -12.97
N ILE A 161 -6.75 -4.56 -12.57
CA ILE A 161 -7.97 -4.62 -11.76
C ILE A 161 -9.11 -5.30 -12.51
N ASN A 162 -9.32 -4.98 -13.78
CA ASN A 162 -10.35 -5.62 -14.62
C ASN A 162 -10.10 -7.12 -14.77
N SER A 163 -8.86 -7.54 -14.97
CA SER A 163 -8.47 -8.95 -15.09
C SER A 163 -8.66 -9.72 -13.77
N LEU A 164 -8.55 -9.04 -12.63
CA LEU A 164 -8.93 -9.57 -11.34
C LEU A 164 -10.47 -9.58 -11.13
N GLY A 165 -11.26 -9.10 -12.09
CA GLY A 165 -12.72 -8.99 -11.99
C GLY A 165 -13.16 -7.91 -11.02
N GLY A 166 -12.49 -6.75 -10.98
CA GLY A 166 -12.81 -5.61 -10.12
C GLY A 166 -12.42 -5.81 -8.66
N LEU A 167 -12.74 -4.84 -7.80
CA LEU A 167 -12.53 -4.88 -6.35
C LEU A 167 -13.80 -4.47 -5.61
N THR A 168 -14.06 -5.08 -4.46
CA THR A 168 -15.09 -4.59 -3.54
C THR A 168 -14.45 -3.57 -2.61
N VAL A 169 -14.86 -2.31 -2.76
CA VAL A 169 -14.29 -1.15 -2.07
C VAL A 169 -15.36 -0.54 -1.18
N ASP A 170 -15.00 -0.20 0.05
CA ASP A 170 -15.82 0.60 0.93
C ASP A 170 -15.47 2.08 0.71
N VAL A 171 -16.38 2.80 0.06
CA VAL A 171 -16.25 4.25 -0.21
C VAL A 171 -16.83 4.99 0.99
N THR A 172 -15.97 5.54 1.83
CA THR A 172 -16.36 6.10 3.13
C THR A 172 -17.04 7.48 3.04
N GLN A 173 -16.88 8.18 1.92
CA GLN A 173 -17.44 9.52 1.67
C GLN A 173 -17.79 9.71 0.20
N PRO A 174 -18.69 10.65 -0.14
CA PRO A 174 -18.94 11.00 -1.55
C PRO A 174 -17.65 11.47 -2.22
N MET A 175 -17.36 10.95 -3.41
CA MET A 175 -16.19 11.35 -4.20
C MET A 175 -16.69 11.95 -5.52
N HIS A 176 -16.73 13.27 -5.60
CA HIS A 176 -17.13 14.02 -6.79
C HIS A 176 -16.02 14.96 -7.19
N TYR A 177 -15.54 14.85 -8.41
CA TYR A 177 -14.54 15.76 -8.98
C TYR A 177 -14.68 15.81 -10.49
N GLY A 178 -14.58 16.99 -11.06
CA GLY A 178 -14.67 17.17 -12.50
C GLY A 178 -16.09 17.51 -12.95
N GLY A 179 -16.50 16.99 -14.09
CA GLY A 179 -17.79 17.22 -14.73
C GLY A 179 -17.71 16.79 -16.18
N VAL A 180 -18.82 16.87 -16.90
CA VAL A 180 -18.92 16.41 -18.30
C VAL A 180 -17.80 17.02 -19.15
N GLY A 181 -16.96 16.16 -19.75
CA GLY A 181 -15.83 16.54 -20.60
C GLY A 181 -14.50 16.72 -19.87
N ASN A 182 -14.46 16.57 -18.54
CA ASN A 182 -13.19 16.51 -17.82
C ASN A 182 -12.59 15.11 -17.96
N PRO A 183 -11.33 14.96 -18.39
CA PRO A 183 -10.67 13.64 -18.48
C PRO A 183 -10.51 12.94 -17.12
N LEU A 184 -10.70 13.67 -16.00
CA LEU A 184 -10.78 13.14 -14.66
C LEU A 184 -12.18 13.42 -14.09
N ASP A 185 -13.19 12.69 -14.55
CA ASP A 185 -14.53 12.73 -13.98
C ASP A 185 -14.66 11.61 -12.94
N ILE A 186 -14.79 12.01 -11.66
CA ILE A 186 -14.92 11.08 -10.53
C ILE A 186 -16.33 11.24 -9.96
N ASN A 187 -17.05 10.13 -9.91
CA ASN A 187 -18.41 10.10 -9.36
C ASN A 187 -18.68 8.78 -8.64
N LEU A 188 -18.24 8.69 -7.38
CA LEU A 188 -18.44 7.51 -6.54
C LEU A 188 -19.29 7.87 -5.32
N SER A 189 -20.40 7.14 -5.14
CA SER A 189 -21.27 7.29 -3.97
C SER A 189 -20.68 6.58 -2.76
N PRO A 190 -21.04 6.97 -1.52
CA PRO A 190 -20.65 6.25 -0.31
C PRO A 190 -21.20 4.82 -0.27
N GLY A 191 -20.50 3.94 0.45
CA GLY A 191 -20.91 2.57 0.72
C GLY A 191 -20.02 1.52 0.07
N VAL A 192 -20.30 0.26 0.38
CA VAL A 192 -19.56 -0.89 -0.16
C VAL A 192 -20.02 -1.16 -1.59
N GLN A 193 -19.10 -1.04 -2.55
CA GLN A 193 -19.38 -1.15 -3.99
C GLN A 193 -18.38 -2.07 -4.66
N HIS A 194 -18.82 -2.72 -5.74
CA HIS A 194 -17.94 -3.46 -6.61
C HIS A 194 -17.50 -2.56 -7.77
N LEU A 195 -16.23 -2.15 -7.72
CA LEU A 195 -15.63 -1.20 -8.64
C LEU A 195 -14.83 -1.94 -9.72
N ASN A 196 -14.98 -1.52 -10.98
CA ASN A 196 -14.13 -1.94 -12.09
C ASN A 196 -12.77 -1.19 -12.05
N GLY A 197 -11.88 -1.47 -13.00
CA GLY A 197 -10.54 -0.87 -13.04
C GLY A 197 -10.56 0.65 -13.14
N GLN A 198 -11.41 1.22 -13.99
CA GLN A 198 -11.57 2.67 -14.13
C GLN A 198 -12.05 3.29 -12.80
N GLN A 199 -13.08 2.74 -12.19
CA GLN A 199 -13.62 3.24 -10.93
C GLN A 199 -12.62 3.13 -9.76
N VAL A 200 -11.80 2.05 -9.73
CA VAL A 200 -10.71 1.93 -8.75
C VAL A 200 -9.64 2.99 -9.02
N LEU A 201 -9.34 3.30 -10.29
CA LEU A 201 -8.43 4.37 -10.65
C LEU A 201 -8.97 5.75 -10.22
N GLU A 202 -10.26 6.00 -10.43
CA GLU A 202 -10.94 7.21 -9.93
C GLU A 202 -10.82 7.32 -8.40
N TYR A 203 -11.08 6.21 -7.67
CA TYR A 203 -10.96 6.15 -6.21
C TYR A 203 -9.56 6.54 -5.73
N VAL A 204 -8.47 5.98 -6.30
CA VAL A 204 -7.10 6.27 -5.86
C VAL A 204 -6.57 7.64 -6.31
N ARG A 205 -7.27 8.31 -7.22
CA ARG A 205 -6.93 9.67 -7.71
C ARG A 205 -7.68 10.76 -6.99
N PHE A 206 -8.78 10.44 -6.31
CA PHE A 206 -9.58 11.39 -5.58
C PHE A 206 -8.78 12.05 -4.45
N ARG A 207 -8.89 13.37 -4.32
CA ARG A 207 -8.27 14.16 -3.25
C ARG A 207 -9.36 14.81 -2.42
N ALA A 208 -9.50 14.38 -1.19
CA ALA A 208 -10.37 15.05 -0.22
C ALA A 208 -9.59 16.20 0.44
N GLU A 209 -10.06 17.42 0.26
CA GLU A 209 -9.60 18.56 1.07
C GLU A 209 -10.00 18.35 2.54
N PRO A 210 -9.16 18.71 3.52
CA PRO A 210 -7.88 19.45 3.45
C PRO A 210 -6.61 18.58 3.43
N LEU A 211 -6.71 17.24 3.52
CA LEU A 211 -5.54 16.35 3.66
C LEU A 211 -4.87 15.96 2.32
N GLY A 212 -5.44 16.37 1.19
CA GLY A 212 -4.84 16.27 -0.15
C GLY A 212 -4.08 14.99 -0.47
N ASP A 213 -2.76 15.07 -0.54
CA ASP A 213 -1.90 13.95 -0.94
C ASP A 213 -1.82 12.83 0.09
N ILE A 214 -1.98 13.10 1.39
CA ILE A 214 -1.94 12.06 2.44
C ILE A 214 -3.17 11.16 2.35
N SER A 215 -4.36 11.73 2.15
CA SER A 215 -5.58 10.93 1.95
C SER A 215 -5.46 10.02 0.73
N ARG A 216 -4.84 10.50 -0.35
CA ARG A 216 -4.56 9.71 -1.55
C ARG A 216 -3.61 8.54 -1.26
N ILE A 217 -2.54 8.75 -0.50
CA ILE A 217 -1.63 7.67 -0.09
C ILE A 217 -2.39 6.60 0.70
N GLN A 218 -3.27 6.97 1.61
CA GLN A 218 -4.09 6.03 2.38
C GLN A 218 -5.04 5.23 1.47
N GLN A 219 -5.68 5.88 0.50
CA GLN A 219 -6.51 5.23 -0.51
C GLN A 219 -5.69 4.22 -1.34
N GLN A 220 -4.50 4.60 -1.79
CA GLN A 220 -3.60 3.70 -2.54
C GLN A 220 -3.18 2.49 -1.69
N GLN A 221 -2.80 2.68 -0.43
CA GLN A 221 -2.49 1.59 0.50
C GLN A 221 -3.70 0.67 0.72
N TYR A 222 -4.89 1.23 0.82
CA TYR A 222 -6.13 0.46 0.97
C TYR A 222 -6.40 -0.41 -0.26
N ILE A 223 -6.25 0.13 -1.47
CA ILE A 223 -6.42 -0.64 -2.71
C ILE A 223 -5.36 -1.74 -2.83
N VAL A 224 -4.09 -1.47 -2.51
CA VAL A 224 -3.03 -2.51 -2.47
C VAL A 224 -3.42 -3.64 -1.51
N ARG A 225 -3.97 -3.32 -0.34
CA ARG A 225 -4.49 -4.31 0.61
C ARG A 225 -5.62 -5.16 0.01
N LEU A 226 -6.56 -4.54 -0.70
CA LEU A 226 -7.67 -5.25 -1.36
C LEU A 226 -7.18 -6.15 -2.49
N ILE A 227 -6.21 -5.71 -3.30
CA ILE A 227 -5.57 -6.52 -4.33
C ILE A 227 -4.93 -7.75 -3.70
N LEU A 228 -4.10 -7.57 -2.67
CA LEU A 228 -3.47 -8.69 -1.95
C LEU A 228 -4.52 -9.65 -1.39
N ARG A 229 -5.56 -9.13 -0.74
CA ARG A 229 -6.67 -9.96 -0.23
C ARG A 229 -7.34 -10.78 -1.34
N LYS A 230 -7.56 -10.18 -2.50
CA LYS A 230 -8.18 -10.86 -3.64
C LYS A 230 -7.27 -11.93 -4.25
N LEU A 231 -5.99 -11.62 -4.44
CA LEU A 231 -4.99 -12.57 -4.95
C LEU A 231 -4.78 -13.78 -4.03
N LEU A 232 -4.99 -13.61 -2.72
CA LEU A 232 -4.87 -14.68 -1.74
C LEU A 232 -6.17 -15.49 -1.54
N THR A 233 -7.19 -15.30 -2.39
CA THR A 233 -8.36 -16.20 -2.41
C THR A 233 -8.04 -17.52 -3.11
N PRO A 234 -8.71 -18.63 -2.74
CA PRO A 234 -8.47 -19.94 -3.36
C PRO A 234 -8.51 -19.90 -4.90
N ARG A 235 -9.40 -19.11 -5.46
CA ARG A 235 -9.57 -18.94 -6.91
C ARG A 235 -8.26 -18.53 -7.61
N TYR A 236 -7.47 -17.62 -7.01
CA TYR A 236 -6.23 -17.12 -7.62
C TYR A 236 -5.01 -17.93 -7.19
N ILE A 237 -5.00 -18.42 -5.95
CA ILE A 237 -3.90 -19.28 -5.45
C ILE A 237 -3.74 -20.54 -6.29
N THR A 238 -4.85 -21.17 -6.69
CA THR A 238 -4.81 -22.37 -7.53
C THR A 238 -4.33 -22.12 -8.95
N HIS A 239 -4.28 -20.86 -9.39
CA HIS A 239 -3.89 -20.46 -10.75
C HIS A 239 -2.74 -19.44 -10.76
N LEU A 240 -1.88 -19.44 -9.73
CA LEU A 240 -0.78 -18.47 -9.58
C LEU A 240 0.09 -18.29 -10.84
N PRO A 241 0.49 -19.34 -11.58
CA PRO A 241 1.27 -19.15 -12.80
C PRO A 241 0.54 -18.30 -13.86
N ALA A 242 -0.76 -18.51 -14.03
CA ALA A 242 -1.56 -17.73 -14.97
C ALA A 242 -1.71 -16.28 -14.51
N VAL A 243 -1.92 -16.07 -13.20
CA VAL A 243 -1.98 -14.74 -12.59
C VAL A 243 -0.67 -13.98 -12.76
N VAL A 244 0.47 -14.63 -12.51
CA VAL A 244 1.80 -14.03 -12.71
C VAL A 244 2.04 -13.70 -14.19
N GLY A 245 1.63 -14.59 -15.10
CA GLY A 245 1.72 -14.35 -16.55
C GLY A 245 0.91 -13.13 -16.99
N MET A 246 -0.30 -12.98 -16.46
CA MET A 246 -1.16 -11.82 -16.70
C MET A 246 -0.53 -10.53 -16.16
N LEU A 247 -0.14 -10.51 -14.88
CA LEU A 247 0.47 -9.34 -14.25
C LEU A 247 1.77 -8.92 -14.96
N ARG A 248 2.56 -9.90 -15.45
CA ARG A 248 3.81 -9.63 -16.17
C ARG A 248 3.59 -8.84 -17.47
N GLN A 249 2.45 -9.01 -18.14
CA GLN A 249 2.11 -8.29 -19.37
C GLN A 249 1.79 -6.81 -19.11
N ASP A 250 1.26 -6.49 -17.92
CA ASP A 250 0.84 -5.15 -17.53
C ASP A 250 1.90 -4.39 -16.69
N ILE A 251 3.05 -5.02 -16.40
CA ILE A 251 4.23 -4.35 -15.83
C ILE A 251 5.10 -3.85 -16.98
N VAL A 252 5.31 -2.53 -17.04
CA VAL A 252 6.08 -1.89 -18.14
C VAL A 252 7.57 -2.13 -17.96
N TYR A 253 8.10 -1.82 -16.78
CA TYR A 253 9.52 -1.99 -16.46
C TYR A 253 9.69 -2.73 -15.14
N THR A 254 10.58 -3.73 -15.15
CA THR A 254 10.98 -4.45 -13.93
C THR A 254 12.29 -5.19 -14.16
N ASN A 255 13.08 -5.36 -13.10
CA ASN A 255 14.21 -6.26 -13.05
C ASN A 255 13.87 -7.66 -12.49
N LEU A 256 12.59 -7.89 -12.12
CA LEU A 256 12.11 -9.21 -11.71
C LEU A 256 11.96 -10.15 -12.90
N THR A 257 12.50 -11.35 -12.78
CA THR A 257 12.19 -12.44 -13.71
C THR A 257 10.83 -13.06 -13.41
N THR A 258 10.21 -13.71 -14.39
CA THR A 258 8.92 -14.42 -14.17
C THR A 258 9.01 -15.47 -13.07
N ALA A 259 10.16 -16.18 -12.95
CA ALA A 259 10.40 -17.15 -11.89
C ALA A 259 10.44 -16.48 -10.50
N GLN A 260 11.04 -15.30 -10.39
CA GLN A 260 11.05 -14.53 -9.14
C GLN A 260 9.66 -14.00 -8.79
N MET A 261 8.89 -13.53 -9.77
CA MET A 261 7.49 -13.13 -9.55
C MET A 261 6.64 -14.30 -9.04
N LEU A 262 6.82 -15.49 -9.60
CA LEU A 262 6.12 -16.69 -9.13
C LEU A 262 6.54 -17.08 -7.71
N ALA A 263 7.85 -17.01 -7.41
CA ALA A 263 8.35 -17.24 -6.06
C ALA A 263 7.75 -16.27 -5.05
N LEU A 264 7.66 -14.96 -5.39
CA LEU A 264 7.01 -13.94 -4.58
C LEU A 264 5.51 -14.24 -4.39
N ALA A 265 4.82 -14.65 -5.45
CA ALA A 265 3.40 -15.00 -5.39
C ALA A 265 3.16 -16.23 -4.47
N LEU A 266 4.04 -17.23 -4.52
CA LEU A 266 4.00 -18.38 -3.62
C LEU A 266 4.28 -17.96 -2.16
N MET A 267 5.27 -17.11 -1.92
CA MET A 267 5.53 -16.58 -0.57
C MET A 267 4.34 -15.79 -0.02
N ALA A 268 3.68 -15.01 -0.86
CA ALA A 268 2.51 -14.23 -0.46
C ALA A 268 1.38 -15.11 0.13
N THR A 269 1.28 -16.39 -0.28
CA THR A 269 0.25 -17.31 0.25
C THR A 269 0.41 -17.62 1.74
N HIS A 270 1.61 -17.42 2.32
CA HIS A 270 1.89 -17.61 3.74
C HIS A 270 1.68 -16.33 4.56
N VAL A 271 1.54 -15.19 3.90
CA VAL A 271 1.40 -13.89 4.56
C VAL A 271 0.04 -13.74 5.22
N LYS A 272 0.03 -13.42 6.51
CA LYS A 272 -1.18 -13.04 7.23
C LYS A 272 -1.52 -11.58 6.89
N LEU A 273 -2.58 -11.36 6.11
CA LEU A 273 -2.98 -10.01 5.64
C LEU A 273 -3.15 -8.99 6.77
N GLY A 274 -3.64 -9.42 7.94
CA GLY A 274 -3.79 -8.55 9.11
C GLY A 274 -2.45 -8.14 9.74
N ALA A 275 -1.35 -8.82 9.42
CA ALA A 275 -0.01 -8.52 9.91
C ALA A 275 0.81 -7.65 8.94
N VAL A 276 0.28 -7.34 7.76
CA VAL A 276 0.95 -6.42 6.82
C VAL A 276 0.93 -5.01 7.40
N ARG A 277 2.11 -4.41 7.53
CA ARG A 277 2.27 -3.05 8.06
C ARG A 277 2.29 -2.04 6.92
N TYR A 278 1.62 -0.91 7.12
CA TYR A 278 1.57 0.20 6.16
C TYR A 278 2.01 1.48 6.86
N GLY A 279 3.02 2.16 6.30
CA GLY A 279 3.54 3.43 6.76
C GLY A 279 3.71 4.42 5.62
N THR A 280 3.96 5.67 5.96
CA THR A 280 4.27 6.75 5.02
C THR A 280 5.45 7.52 5.57
N LEU A 281 6.40 7.94 4.73
CA LEU A 281 7.52 8.76 5.17
C LEU A 281 7.00 10.09 5.73
N PRO A 282 7.33 10.42 6.98
CA PRO A 282 6.90 11.65 7.62
C PRO A 282 7.63 12.86 7.04
N GLY A 283 7.02 14.02 7.21
CA GLY A 283 7.54 15.29 6.72
C GLY A 283 6.48 16.39 6.86
N HIS A 284 6.75 17.51 6.25
CA HIS A 284 5.85 18.66 6.24
C HIS A 284 5.85 19.32 4.84
N PRO A 285 4.75 19.97 4.44
CA PRO A 285 4.72 20.65 3.18
C PRO A 285 5.45 22.00 3.26
N THR A 286 5.96 22.40 2.13
CA THR A 286 6.55 23.72 1.89
C THR A 286 6.30 24.15 0.47
N GLN A 287 6.55 25.41 0.18
CA GLN A 287 6.56 25.93 -1.17
C GLN A 287 7.93 26.47 -1.52
N ALA A 288 8.45 26.05 -2.67
CA ALA A 288 9.73 26.53 -3.19
C ALA A 288 9.66 26.76 -4.71
N VAL A 289 10.59 27.51 -5.24
CA VAL A 289 10.74 27.65 -6.68
C VAL A 289 11.46 26.42 -7.21
N ASP A 290 10.82 25.73 -8.14
CA ASP A 290 11.41 24.59 -8.82
C ASP A 290 12.58 25.04 -9.71
N PRO A 291 13.76 24.43 -9.58
CA PRO A 291 14.95 24.86 -10.30
C PRO A 291 14.88 24.60 -11.81
N TYR A 292 14.10 23.63 -12.25
CA TYR A 292 13.95 23.27 -13.65
C TYR A 292 12.79 24.01 -14.33
N MET A 293 11.64 24.07 -13.65
CA MET A 293 10.42 24.70 -14.19
C MET A 293 10.36 26.21 -13.94
N HIS A 294 11.16 26.74 -13.00
CA HIS A 294 11.18 28.15 -12.57
C HIS A 294 9.82 28.69 -12.07
N VAL A 295 8.98 27.78 -11.57
CA VAL A 295 7.67 28.10 -10.96
C VAL A 295 7.62 27.66 -9.50
N ARG A 296 6.75 28.29 -8.74
CA ARG A 296 6.53 27.92 -7.33
C ARG A 296 5.69 26.65 -7.27
N LEU A 297 6.20 25.63 -6.62
CA LEU A 297 5.55 24.33 -6.44
C LEU A 297 5.45 23.98 -4.96
N ASP A 298 4.46 23.13 -4.64
CA ASP A 298 4.32 22.50 -3.33
C ASP A 298 5.25 21.30 -3.23
N TYR A 299 5.99 21.23 -2.13
CA TYR A 299 6.92 20.14 -1.81
C TYR A 299 6.56 19.50 -0.47
N TRP A 300 7.00 18.27 -0.31
CA TRP A 300 7.00 17.55 0.96
C TRP A 300 8.45 17.44 1.45
N VAL A 301 8.81 18.19 2.49
CA VAL A 301 10.13 18.10 3.12
C VAL A 301 10.12 16.96 4.11
N LEU A 302 10.93 15.94 3.85
CA LEU A 302 11.01 14.76 4.70
C LEU A 302 11.61 15.10 6.06
N ASP A 303 11.05 14.52 7.13
CA ASP A 303 11.66 14.56 8.44
C ASP A 303 12.81 13.53 8.52
N THR A 304 14.03 14.02 8.31
CA THR A 304 15.21 13.18 8.28
C THR A 304 15.52 12.49 9.62
N ASN A 305 15.04 13.04 10.74
CA ASN A 305 15.22 12.46 12.08
C ASN A 305 14.37 11.19 12.24
N LEU A 306 13.21 11.13 11.58
CA LEU A 306 12.30 9.99 11.63
C LEU A 306 12.55 8.93 10.53
N ILE A 307 13.39 9.20 9.53
CA ILE A 307 13.75 8.19 8.51
C ILE A 307 14.32 6.92 9.16
N PRO A 308 15.25 6.96 10.14
CA PRO A 308 15.75 5.76 10.80
C PRO A 308 14.65 4.93 11.49
N LEU A 309 13.65 5.58 12.10
CA LEU A 309 12.45 4.91 12.65
C LEU A 309 11.70 4.16 11.56
N MET A 310 11.37 4.85 10.47
CA MET A 310 10.59 4.26 9.37
C MET A 310 11.34 3.11 8.69
N VAL A 311 12.65 3.24 8.52
CA VAL A 311 13.49 2.16 7.99
C VAL A 311 13.51 0.96 8.95
N GLN A 312 13.70 1.18 10.24
CA GLN A 312 13.73 0.10 11.23
C GLN A 312 12.42 -0.68 11.29
N GLU A 313 11.28 0.02 11.32
CA GLU A 313 9.95 -0.56 11.44
C GLU A 313 9.46 -1.21 10.14
N TYR A 314 9.63 -0.52 9.01
CA TYR A 314 8.97 -0.90 7.76
C TYR A 314 9.91 -1.56 6.76
N VAL A 315 11.21 -1.27 6.80
CA VAL A 315 12.15 -1.92 5.87
C VAL A 315 12.87 -3.06 6.56
N LEU A 316 13.50 -2.80 7.72
CA LEU A 316 14.24 -3.82 8.46
C LEU A 316 13.33 -4.75 9.27
N GLN A 317 12.12 -4.32 9.60
CA GLN A 317 11.13 -5.09 10.39
C GLN A 317 11.76 -5.63 11.69
N ALA A 318 12.55 -4.78 12.33
CA ALA A 318 13.36 -5.12 13.50
C ALA A 318 12.97 -4.24 14.69
N PRO A 319 13.21 -4.69 15.92
CA PRO A 319 13.00 -3.85 17.11
C PRO A 319 13.81 -2.56 17.03
N LEU A 320 13.23 -1.46 17.54
CA LEU A 320 13.92 -0.17 17.54
C LEU A 320 15.20 -0.24 18.41
N THR A 321 16.30 0.20 17.85
CA THR A 321 17.56 0.34 18.58
C THR A 321 17.52 1.58 19.48
N PRO A 322 18.33 1.64 20.58
CA PRO A 322 18.41 2.85 21.38
C PRO A 322 18.82 4.10 20.58
N ALA A 323 19.67 3.93 19.57
CA ALA A 323 20.08 5.03 18.69
C ALA A 323 18.87 5.60 17.92
N VAL A 324 17.99 4.74 17.37
CA VAL A 324 16.77 5.19 16.66
C VAL A 324 15.80 5.83 17.64
N ARG A 325 15.60 5.24 18.83
CA ARG A 325 14.69 5.82 19.86
C ARG A 325 15.12 7.20 20.31
N HIS A 326 16.44 7.44 20.37
CA HIS A 326 16.99 8.74 20.78
C HIS A 326 16.58 9.88 19.85
N HIS A 327 16.31 9.61 18.58
CA HIS A 327 15.83 10.62 17.65
C HIS A 327 14.37 11.02 17.88
N ILE A 328 13.58 10.21 18.60
CA ILE A 328 12.17 10.46 18.84
C ILE A 328 12.00 11.41 20.01
N GLN A 329 11.44 12.60 19.75
CA GLN A 329 11.25 13.69 20.70
C GLN A 329 9.86 13.60 21.33
N ILE A 330 9.79 13.44 22.65
CA ILE A 330 8.53 13.23 23.37
C ILE A 330 8.34 14.29 24.44
N ILE A 331 7.16 14.88 24.52
CA ILE A 331 6.70 15.65 25.67
C ILE A 331 5.74 14.79 26.48
N VAL A 332 5.89 14.79 27.81
CA VAL A 332 4.97 14.12 28.72
C VAL A 332 4.23 15.18 29.53
N LYS A 333 2.91 15.15 29.48
CA LYS A 333 2.04 16.07 30.22
C LYS A 333 1.30 15.33 31.32
N SER A 334 1.14 15.97 32.49
CA SER A 334 0.24 15.46 33.51
C SER A 334 -1.15 16.05 33.28
N GLY A 335 -2.13 15.19 33.07
CA GLY A 335 -3.56 15.53 33.09
C GLY A 335 -4.20 15.39 34.47
N THR A 336 -3.43 15.07 35.51
CA THR A 336 -3.88 14.90 36.90
C THR A 336 -3.45 16.08 37.78
N GLY A 337 -3.90 16.10 39.02
CA GLY A 337 -3.49 17.11 40.01
C GLY A 337 -2.04 16.95 40.55
N SER A 338 -1.23 16.05 39.98
CA SER A 338 0.16 15.78 40.37
C SER A 338 1.05 15.57 39.15
N LEU A 339 2.30 16.04 39.18
CA LEU A 339 3.30 15.75 38.15
C LEU A 339 3.92 14.34 38.26
N ALA A 340 3.83 13.71 39.43
CA ALA A 340 4.51 12.44 39.70
C ALA A 340 4.16 11.32 38.70
N PRO A 341 2.93 11.12 38.22
CA PRO A 341 2.63 10.13 37.17
C PRO A 341 3.32 10.43 35.86
N ALA A 342 3.38 11.70 35.44
CA ALA A 342 4.06 12.11 34.24
C ALA A 342 5.61 11.96 34.35
N GLU A 343 6.17 12.27 35.51
CA GLU A 343 7.59 12.04 35.81
C GLU A 343 7.94 10.55 35.77
N GLN A 344 7.06 9.68 36.27
CA GLN A 344 7.24 8.23 36.20
C GLN A 344 7.27 7.72 34.76
N VAL A 345 6.34 8.17 33.91
CA VAL A 345 6.32 7.83 32.47
C VAL A 345 7.57 8.37 31.77
N ALA A 346 7.96 9.61 32.05
CA ALA A 346 9.15 10.22 31.48
C ALA A 346 10.44 9.47 31.85
N ALA A 347 10.57 9.06 33.12
CA ALA A 347 11.72 8.26 33.58
C ALA A 347 11.76 6.90 32.89
N TRP A 348 10.62 6.23 32.72
CA TRP A 348 10.52 4.98 31.99
C TRP A 348 10.91 5.15 30.51
N LEU A 349 10.40 6.16 29.80
CA LEU A 349 10.73 6.46 28.40
C LEU A 349 12.23 6.71 28.22
N ARG A 350 12.84 7.53 29.09
CA ARG A 350 14.30 7.76 29.09
C ARG A 350 15.06 6.45 29.30
N GLY A 351 14.59 5.59 30.22
CA GLY A 351 15.13 4.25 30.42
C GLY A 351 15.03 3.33 29.20
N GLN A 352 14.04 3.55 28.33
CA GLN A 352 13.91 2.85 27.06
C GLN A 352 14.76 3.46 25.92
N GLY A 353 15.41 4.61 26.15
CA GLY A 353 16.26 5.30 25.19
C GLY A 353 15.59 6.41 24.38
N TYR A 354 14.36 6.81 24.73
CA TYR A 354 13.66 7.93 24.09
C TYR A 354 14.15 9.26 24.63
N THR A 355 14.07 10.32 23.82
CA THR A 355 14.34 11.69 24.26
C THR A 355 13.06 12.34 24.79
N VAL A 356 12.98 12.50 26.10
CA VAL A 356 11.88 13.27 26.72
C VAL A 356 12.35 14.70 26.92
N THR A 357 11.82 15.60 26.09
CA THR A 357 12.21 17.02 26.02
C THR A 357 11.66 17.85 27.17
N ALA A 358 10.45 17.52 27.62
CA ALA A 358 9.81 18.22 28.73
C ALA A 358 8.82 17.33 29.48
N VAL A 359 8.62 17.64 30.77
CA VAL A 359 7.49 17.17 31.58
C VAL A 359 6.73 18.41 32.02
N LEU A 360 5.45 18.49 31.62
CA LEU A 360 4.63 19.68 31.75
C LEU A 360 3.28 19.39 32.43
N TRP A 361 2.60 20.41 32.87
CA TRP A 361 1.20 20.35 33.18
C TRP A 361 0.37 20.27 31.89
N GLY A 362 -0.63 19.41 31.87
CA GLY A 362 -1.62 19.35 30.80
C GLY A 362 -2.65 20.50 30.91
N ASN A 363 -3.49 20.60 29.87
CA ASN A 363 -4.55 21.62 29.82
C ASN A 363 -5.68 21.37 30.84
N THR A 364 -5.72 20.18 31.44
CA THR A 364 -6.67 19.77 32.47
C THR A 364 -5.94 19.05 33.60
N HIS A 365 -6.49 19.10 34.79
CA HIS A 365 -5.96 18.37 35.94
C HIS A 365 -6.87 17.22 36.39
N THR A 366 -7.90 16.91 35.59
CA THR A 366 -8.91 15.90 35.88
C THR A 366 -9.03 14.84 34.80
N ALA A 367 -8.00 14.69 33.97
CA ALA A 367 -7.97 13.66 32.94
C ALA A 367 -8.02 12.27 33.58
N THR A 368 -8.99 11.48 33.19
CA THR A 368 -9.14 10.09 33.65
C THR A 368 -8.39 9.11 32.76
N GLN A 369 -8.19 9.41 31.46
CA GLN A 369 -7.58 8.55 30.47
C GLN A 369 -6.22 9.09 30.03
N ASN A 370 -5.31 8.14 29.76
CA ASN A 370 -4.07 8.45 29.07
C ASN A 370 -4.34 8.75 27.59
N THR A 371 -3.67 9.73 27.02
CA THR A 371 -3.79 10.09 25.59
C THR A 371 -2.41 10.23 24.97
N ILE A 372 -2.26 9.76 23.74
CA ILE A 372 -1.07 9.93 22.92
C ILE A 372 -1.47 10.69 21.66
N LEU A 373 -0.86 11.86 21.46
CA LEU A 373 -0.86 12.54 20.16
C LEU A 373 0.38 12.10 19.41
N ASP A 374 0.18 11.40 18.31
CA ASP A 374 1.25 10.83 17.49
C ASP A 374 1.44 11.66 16.24
N PHE A 375 2.59 12.30 16.13
CA PHE A 375 3.02 13.09 14.98
C PHE A 375 4.02 12.34 14.10
N THR A 376 4.50 11.15 14.53
CA THR A 376 5.43 10.33 13.73
C THR A 376 4.77 9.70 12.51
N GLY A 377 3.44 9.56 12.53
CA GLY A 377 2.70 8.77 11.56
C GLY A 377 2.92 7.25 11.68
N ASP A 378 3.66 6.80 12.71
CA ASP A 378 3.87 5.37 12.99
C ASP A 378 2.90 4.86 14.06
N LYS A 379 1.70 4.52 13.62
CA LYS A 379 0.65 3.97 14.50
C LYS A 379 1.08 2.71 15.29
N TYR A 380 2.10 1.98 14.84
CA TYR A 380 2.57 0.79 15.57
C TYR A 380 3.42 1.17 16.77
N LEU A 381 4.26 2.21 16.65
CA LEU A 381 4.99 2.77 17.77
C LEU A 381 4.01 3.35 18.80
N ALA A 382 3.08 4.22 18.36
CA ALA A 382 2.08 4.81 19.23
C ALA A 382 1.20 3.75 19.92
N GLY A 383 0.80 2.69 19.19
CA GLY A 383 0.06 1.56 19.75
C GLY A 383 0.84 0.76 20.79
N ARG A 384 2.16 0.55 20.60
CA ARG A 384 3.01 -0.09 21.62
C ARG A 384 3.15 0.77 22.86
N MET A 385 3.33 2.09 22.68
CA MET A 385 3.37 3.02 23.81
C MET A 385 2.05 3.06 24.58
N ALA A 386 0.92 3.09 23.86
CA ALA A 386 -0.40 3.03 24.49
C ALA A 386 -0.60 1.76 25.31
N ALA A 387 -0.19 0.61 24.79
CA ALA A 387 -0.25 -0.67 25.51
C ALA A 387 0.67 -0.69 26.73
N ALA A 388 1.79 0.05 26.72
CA ALA A 388 2.71 0.16 27.84
C ALA A 388 2.17 1.03 28.97
N LEU A 389 1.29 2.00 28.69
CA LEU A 389 0.65 2.84 29.70
C LEU A 389 -0.44 2.12 30.50
N GLY A 390 -0.76 0.89 30.14
CA GLY A 390 -1.67 -0.01 30.88
C GLY A 390 -3.08 -0.09 30.31
N PRO A 391 -3.89 -1.08 30.80
CA PRO A 391 -5.26 -1.25 30.38
C PRO A 391 -6.18 -0.14 30.95
N PRO A 392 -7.15 0.40 30.14
CA PRO A 392 -7.55 -0.06 28.81
C PRO A 392 -6.61 0.33 27.66
N GLY A 393 -5.46 0.93 27.93
CA GLY A 393 -4.55 1.53 26.98
C GLY A 393 -4.82 3.02 26.79
N ALA A 394 -3.83 3.76 26.33
CA ALA A 394 -4.03 5.17 26.00
C ALA A 394 -4.85 5.31 24.71
N THR A 395 -5.69 6.35 24.66
CA THR A 395 -6.30 6.77 23.40
C THR A 395 -5.20 7.34 22.48
N VAL A 396 -5.01 6.72 21.33
CA VAL A 396 -4.05 7.21 20.31
C VAL A 396 -4.80 8.07 19.32
N VAL A 397 -4.37 9.30 19.18
CA VAL A 397 -4.81 10.23 18.14
C VAL A 397 -3.61 10.47 17.23
N THR A 398 -3.66 9.91 16.03
CA THR A 398 -2.65 10.22 15.01
C THR A 398 -3.03 11.56 14.38
N GLU A 399 -2.31 12.58 14.75
CA GLU A 399 -2.45 13.90 14.17
C GLU A 399 -1.72 13.95 12.81
N SER A 400 -2.10 14.92 12.00
CA SER A 400 -1.28 15.29 10.87
C SER A 400 0.13 15.67 11.38
N PRO A 401 1.23 15.32 10.67
CA PRO A 401 2.56 15.84 10.99
C PRO A 401 2.63 17.38 10.96
N TYR A 402 1.51 18.03 10.63
CA TYR A 402 1.27 19.45 10.76
C TYR A 402 0.85 19.80 12.18
N HIS A 403 1.80 20.17 12.98
CA HIS A 403 1.50 20.75 14.29
C HIS A 403 2.38 21.99 14.51
N ASP A 404 1.93 22.85 15.41
CA ASP A 404 2.60 24.12 15.74
C ASP A 404 3.91 23.93 16.54
N TYR A 405 4.39 22.68 16.71
CA TYR A 405 5.57 22.32 17.51
C TYR A 405 6.62 21.61 16.66
N PRO A 406 7.42 22.36 15.87
CA PRO A 406 8.47 21.73 15.05
C PRO A 406 9.47 20.97 15.93
N GLY A 407 9.76 19.73 15.52
CA GLY A 407 10.66 18.83 16.23
C GLY A 407 10.06 18.06 17.41
N LEU A 408 8.73 18.07 17.57
CA LEU A 408 8.01 17.18 18.48
C LEU A 408 7.42 16.00 17.71
N ASP A 409 7.72 14.79 18.13
CA ASP A 409 7.26 13.58 17.46
C ASP A 409 6.08 12.92 18.17
N MET A 410 5.96 13.16 19.48
CA MET A 410 4.87 12.58 20.27
C MET A 410 4.58 13.41 21.54
N GLU A 411 3.32 13.54 21.86
CA GLU A 411 2.86 14.09 23.14
C GLU A 411 2.07 13.03 23.91
N ILE A 412 2.45 12.77 25.14
CA ILE A 412 1.76 11.82 26.02
C ILE A 412 1.14 12.59 27.18
N THR A 413 -0.19 12.62 27.24
CA THR A 413 -0.91 13.14 28.40
C THR A 413 -1.31 11.98 29.30
N VAL A 414 -0.84 12.02 30.55
CA VAL A 414 -1.04 10.96 31.56
C VAL A 414 -2.29 11.28 32.38
N GLY A 415 -3.25 10.35 32.35
CA GLY A 415 -4.47 10.39 33.14
C GLY A 415 -4.36 9.62 34.48
N SER A 416 -5.46 9.58 35.24
CA SER A 416 -5.52 8.85 36.51
C SER A 416 -5.61 7.33 36.36
N ASP A 417 -5.85 6.82 35.14
CA ASP A 417 -5.88 5.39 34.79
C ASP A 417 -4.50 4.80 34.46
N LEU A 418 -3.41 5.51 34.77
CA LEU A 418 -2.06 5.04 34.50
C LEU A 418 -1.76 3.73 35.26
N HIS A 419 -1.44 2.70 34.48
CA HIS A 419 -0.92 1.41 34.95
C HIS A 419 0.33 1.02 34.16
N LEU A 420 1.42 1.75 34.38
CA LEU A 420 2.64 1.61 33.58
C LEU A 420 3.23 0.19 33.65
N ASN A 421 3.25 -0.49 32.51
CA ASN A 421 3.93 -1.78 32.34
C ASN A 421 5.41 -1.55 32.04
N THR A 422 6.22 -1.48 33.07
CA THR A 422 7.67 -1.23 32.93
C THR A 422 8.44 -2.33 32.20
N LYS A 423 7.83 -3.52 31.98
CA LYS A 423 8.40 -4.62 31.21
C LYS A 423 8.04 -4.58 29.72
N ALA A 424 7.11 -3.70 29.31
CA ALA A 424 6.75 -3.54 27.92
C ALA A 424 7.97 -3.04 27.11
N LYS A 425 8.18 -3.64 25.95
CA LYS A 425 9.17 -3.19 24.95
C LYS A 425 8.45 -2.34 23.91
N THR A 426 8.83 -1.09 23.81
CA THR A 426 8.31 -0.14 22.79
C THR A 426 9.26 -0.01 21.61
#